data_b81b9e304dacd1a2dd9017571f6c9c15
#
_entry.id   b81b9e304dacd1a2dd9017571f6c9c15
#
_cell.length_a   1.000
_cell.length_b   1.000
_cell.length_c   1.000
_cell.angle_alpha   90.00
_cell.angle_beta   90.00
_cell.angle_gamma   90.00
#
_symmetry.space_group_name_H-M   'P 1'
#
loop_
_entity.id
_entity.type
_entity.pdbx_description
1 polymer ?
#
loop_
_entity_poly.entity_id
_entity_poly.type
_entity_poly.pdbx_seq_one_letter_code
_entity_poly.pdbx_strand_id
1 'polypeptide(L)'
;MQHIRNFSIIAHIDHGKSTLADRLIQRCGGLADREMSAQVLDSMDIERERGITIKAQTAALEYKAQDGKVYNLNLIDTPGHVDFSYEVSRSLSACEGALLVVDASQGVEAQTVANCYTAIELGVEVVPVLNKMDLPQADPEGARQEVEDVIGIDASAAVLASAKTGMGIDEILETIVARVPAPKGDPAEPLQALIIDSWFDNYVGVVMLVRIVNGTLRPKDKILLMASNATHLCEQIGVFTPKSQPRQQLSAGEVGFIIAGIKELATAKVGDTITLAGKPATAPLPGFKEVKPQVFAGLYPVESSEYDQLRDSLEKLKLNDAALMFEPEVSQALGFGFRCGFLGLLHMEIVQERLEREFDMDIITTAPSVVYEVEQRDGTVVTIESPSRMPEIGKIADIREPIVTVTLFMPQEYVGPVMTLCNNKRGIQMNMTYHGRQVHLTYEIPLAEIVLDFFDRLKSVSRGYASMDYEFLEYRSADVVKVDLLINSDRVDALAMIVHRSNARYRARDVVSRMRELIPRQMYDVAIQAAIGAEVIARENVKALRKNVLAKCYGGDISRKKKLLEKQKAGKKRMKQVGSVEIPQEAFLAILQVEDK
;
A
#
# COMPACT_ATOMS: atom_id res chain seq x y z
N MET A 1 14.66 -25.13 -21.35
CA MET A 1 15.03 -24.03 -20.45
C MET A 1 15.91 -22.95 -21.09
N GLN A 2 16.88 -23.28 -21.98
CA GLN A 2 17.78 -22.27 -22.59
C GLN A 2 17.07 -21.16 -23.40
N HIS A 3 15.84 -21.41 -23.84
CA HIS A 3 15.02 -20.44 -24.57
C HIS A 3 14.00 -19.71 -23.70
N ILE A 4 14.04 -19.85 -22.37
CA ILE A 4 13.16 -19.16 -21.45
C ILE A 4 13.91 -17.96 -20.86
N ARG A 5 13.23 -16.82 -20.73
CA ARG A 5 13.70 -15.64 -20.02
C ARG A 5 12.57 -15.11 -19.12
N ASN A 6 12.81 -15.14 -17.81
CA ASN A 6 11.88 -14.57 -16.85
C ASN A 6 12.44 -13.23 -16.38
N PHE A 7 11.70 -12.17 -16.60
CA PHE A 7 12.14 -10.84 -16.28
C PHE A 7 10.99 -9.99 -15.77
N SER A 8 11.35 -8.98 -14.98
CA SER A 8 10.46 -7.98 -14.47
C SER A 8 10.81 -6.59 -15.02
N ILE A 9 9.89 -5.64 -14.87
CA ILE A 9 10.16 -4.21 -15.13
C ILE A 9 10.09 -3.49 -13.81
N ILE A 10 11.18 -2.90 -13.38
CA ILE A 10 11.28 -2.04 -12.21
C ILE A 10 11.47 -0.59 -12.64
N ALA A 11 10.68 0.30 -12.08
CA ALA A 11 10.68 1.72 -12.44
C ALA A 11 10.08 2.55 -11.32
N HIS A 12 10.42 3.83 -11.28
CA HIS A 12 9.65 4.80 -10.51
C HIS A 12 8.27 5.05 -11.14
N ILE A 13 7.34 5.59 -10.35
CA ILE A 13 6.02 6.01 -10.83
C ILE A 13 6.21 7.01 -11.98
N ASP A 14 5.39 6.91 -13.02
CA ASP A 14 5.43 7.75 -14.22
C ASP A 14 6.69 7.64 -15.11
N HIS A 15 7.65 6.76 -14.82
CA HIS A 15 8.79 6.50 -15.72
C HIS A 15 8.42 5.70 -16.98
N GLY A 16 7.14 5.25 -17.08
CA GLY A 16 6.61 4.61 -18.27
C GLY A 16 6.65 3.09 -18.26
N LYS A 17 6.66 2.47 -17.08
CA LYS A 17 6.67 1.01 -16.86
C LYS A 17 5.54 0.30 -17.64
N SER A 18 4.28 0.63 -17.35
CA SER A 18 3.10 -0.03 -17.98
C SER A 18 3.05 0.23 -19.48
N THR A 19 3.45 1.44 -19.95
CA THR A 19 3.54 1.74 -21.38
C THR A 19 4.61 0.89 -22.07
N LEU A 20 5.75 0.65 -21.41
CA LEU A 20 6.80 -0.23 -21.95
C LEU A 20 6.33 -1.68 -22.00
N ALA A 21 5.67 -2.16 -20.95
CA ALA A 21 5.08 -3.49 -20.92
C ALA A 21 4.09 -3.71 -22.08
N ASP A 22 3.20 -2.75 -22.34
CA ASP A 22 2.26 -2.76 -23.46
C ASP A 22 2.99 -2.89 -24.81
N ARG A 23 4.09 -2.16 -25.01
CA ARG A 23 4.89 -2.22 -26.25
C ARG A 23 5.57 -3.57 -26.44
N LEU A 24 6.11 -4.16 -25.37
CA LEU A 24 6.71 -5.50 -25.43
C LEU A 24 5.65 -6.55 -25.78
N ILE A 25 4.46 -6.49 -25.15
CA ILE A 25 3.34 -7.39 -25.45
C ILE A 25 2.89 -7.24 -26.91
N GLN A 26 2.70 -6.00 -27.37
CA GLN A 26 2.31 -5.71 -28.75
C GLN A 26 3.34 -6.25 -29.74
N ARG A 27 4.62 -5.98 -29.51
CA ARG A 27 5.72 -6.38 -30.40
C ARG A 27 5.87 -7.91 -30.53
N CYS A 28 5.62 -8.63 -29.43
CA CYS A 28 5.64 -10.09 -29.40
C CYS A 28 4.32 -10.73 -29.87
N GLY A 29 3.32 -9.94 -30.28
CA GLY A 29 2.03 -10.45 -30.76
C GLY A 29 1.16 -11.11 -29.68
N GLY A 30 1.35 -10.75 -28.41
CA GLY A 30 0.56 -11.28 -27.29
C GLY A 30 -0.92 -10.92 -27.37
N LEU A 31 -1.26 -9.78 -28.00
CA LEU A 31 -2.63 -9.35 -28.32
C LEU A 31 -2.69 -8.82 -29.76
N ALA A 32 -3.85 -8.97 -30.40
CA ALA A 32 -4.09 -8.33 -31.69
C ALA A 32 -4.24 -6.80 -31.49
N ASP A 33 -3.81 -5.99 -32.49
CA ASP A 33 -3.84 -4.52 -32.40
C ASP A 33 -5.22 -3.96 -32.01
N ARG A 34 -6.31 -4.59 -32.45
CA ARG A 34 -7.69 -4.21 -32.09
C ARG A 34 -8.08 -4.54 -30.63
N GLU A 35 -7.32 -5.38 -29.96
CA GLU A 35 -7.55 -5.81 -28.57
C GLU A 35 -6.62 -5.08 -27.60
N MET A 36 -5.63 -4.32 -28.12
CA MET A 36 -4.76 -3.51 -27.33
C MET A 36 -5.53 -2.32 -26.74
N SER A 37 -5.56 -2.25 -25.39
CA SER A 37 -5.95 -1.09 -24.63
C SER A 37 -4.72 -0.48 -23.97
N ALA A 38 -4.80 0.74 -23.50
CA ALA A 38 -3.73 1.28 -22.66
C ALA A 38 -3.66 0.51 -21.34
N GLN A 39 -2.45 0.22 -20.86
CA GLN A 39 -2.19 -0.47 -19.60
C GLN A 39 -2.87 -1.86 -19.53
N VAL A 40 -2.55 -2.70 -20.50
CA VAL A 40 -3.17 -4.04 -20.66
C VAL A 40 -2.96 -4.92 -19.41
N LEU A 41 -1.83 -4.80 -18.73
CA LEU A 41 -1.53 -5.55 -17.51
C LEU A 41 -2.18 -4.94 -16.26
N ASP A 42 -2.51 -3.65 -16.26
CA ASP A 42 -3.22 -3.01 -15.15
C ASP A 42 -4.71 -3.41 -15.22
N SER A 43 -5.04 -4.55 -14.60
CA SER A 43 -6.37 -5.19 -14.74
C SER A 43 -7.45 -4.53 -13.90
N MET A 44 -7.07 -3.82 -12.83
CA MET A 44 -8.00 -3.14 -11.94
C MET A 44 -8.30 -1.72 -12.42
N ASP A 45 -9.54 -1.26 -12.29
CA ASP A 45 -9.90 0.12 -12.63
C ASP A 45 -9.13 1.12 -11.76
N ILE A 46 -8.91 0.80 -10.49
CA ILE A 46 -8.13 1.60 -9.55
C ILE A 46 -6.66 1.78 -9.98
N GLU A 47 -6.03 0.77 -10.59
CA GLU A 47 -4.68 0.87 -11.15
C GLU A 47 -4.62 1.90 -12.27
N ARG A 48 -5.60 1.84 -13.19
CA ARG A 48 -5.70 2.76 -14.33
C ARG A 48 -6.04 4.19 -13.93
N GLU A 49 -6.94 4.37 -12.95
CA GLU A 49 -7.33 5.69 -12.44
C GLU A 49 -6.19 6.37 -11.70
N ARG A 50 -5.42 5.61 -10.89
CA ARG A 50 -4.30 6.14 -10.10
C ARG A 50 -2.98 6.17 -10.87
N GLY A 51 -2.89 5.50 -12.03
CA GLY A 51 -1.66 5.39 -12.83
C GLY A 51 -0.56 4.57 -12.16
N ILE A 52 -0.91 3.65 -11.26
CA ILE A 52 0.03 2.81 -10.53
C ILE A 52 -0.34 1.34 -10.68
N THR A 53 0.66 0.47 -10.80
CA THR A 53 0.46 -0.98 -10.68
C THR A 53 0.38 -1.35 -9.21
N ILE A 54 -0.68 -2.03 -8.82
CA ILE A 54 -0.92 -2.48 -7.46
C ILE A 54 -0.57 -3.95 -7.34
N LYS A 55 -1.00 -4.76 -8.32
CA LYS A 55 -0.83 -6.19 -8.32
C LYS A 55 0.09 -6.67 -9.43
N ALA A 56 0.99 -7.59 -9.10
CA ALA A 56 1.84 -8.23 -10.10
C ALA A 56 0.99 -9.00 -11.12
N GLN A 57 1.23 -8.75 -12.40
CA GLN A 57 0.61 -9.44 -13.52
C GLN A 57 1.69 -10.14 -14.34
N THR A 58 1.32 -11.20 -15.03
CA THR A 58 2.28 -11.95 -15.86
C THR A 58 1.82 -12.04 -17.30
N ALA A 59 2.79 -11.97 -18.23
CA ALA A 59 2.54 -12.23 -19.64
C ALA A 59 3.62 -13.15 -20.21
N ALA A 60 3.21 -14.31 -20.69
CA ALA A 60 4.07 -15.22 -21.44
C ALA A 60 4.04 -14.83 -22.93
N LEU A 61 5.18 -14.43 -23.46
CA LEU A 61 5.35 -13.89 -24.80
C LEU A 61 6.28 -14.78 -25.61
N GLU A 62 6.01 -14.97 -26.91
CA GLU A 62 6.91 -15.65 -27.83
C GLU A 62 7.64 -14.59 -28.66
N TYR A 63 8.97 -14.64 -28.65
CA TYR A 63 9.81 -13.71 -29.40
C TYR A 63 10.78 -14.46 -30.31
N LYS A 64 10.74 -14.14 -31.60
CA LYS A 64 11.73 -14.65 -32.58
C LYS A 64 12.90 -13.68 -32.63
N ALA A 65 14.02 -14.08 -32.02
CA ALA A 65 15.22 -13.25 -31.94
C ALA A 65 16.00 -13.22 -33.25
N GLN A 66 16.97 -12.32 -33.36
CA GLN A 66 17.84 -12.14 -34.52
C GLN A 66 18.73 -13.38 -34.75
N ASP A 67 19.00 -14.21 -33.74
CA ASP A 67 19.70 -15.50 -33.88
C ASP A 67 18.84 -16.59 -34.58
N GLY A 68 17.61 -16.25 -34.94
CA GLY A 68 16.64 -17.12 -35.61
C GLY A 68 15.90 -18.08 -34.70
N LYS A 69 16.19 -18.09 -33.40
CA LYS A 69 15.50 -18.94 -32.42
C LYS A 69 14.27 -18.23 -31.84
N VAL A 70 13.32 -19.04 -31.35
CA VAL A 70 12.15 -18.56 -30.63
C VAL A 70 12.41 -18.68 -29.15
N TYR A 71 12.21 -17.55 -28.41
CA TYR A 71 12.34 -17.46 -26.98
C TYR A 71 10.97 -17.27 -26.33
N ASN A 72 10.78 -17.94 -25.19
CA ASN A 72 9.64 -17.72 -24.31
C ASN A 72 10.04 -16.66 -23.27
N LEU A 73 9.48 -15.48 -23.40
CA LEU A 73 9.73 -14.34 -22.52
C LEU A 73 8.57 -14.24 -21.51
N ASN A 74 8.83 -14.53 -20.24
CA ASN A 74 7.84 -14.36 -19.19
C ASN A 74 8.07 -12.99 -18.52
N LEU A 75 7.25 -12.04 -18.88
CA LEU A 75 7.20 -10.72 -18.23
C LEU A 75 6.38 -10.86 -16.94
N ILE A 76 6.95 -10.41 -15.82
CA ILE A 76 6.27 -10.25 -14.54
C ILE A 76 6.26 -8.76 -14.20
N ASP A 77 5.11 -8.13 -14.35
CA ASP A 77 4.96 -6.70 -14.02
C ASP A 77 4.91 -6.52 -12.51
N THR A 78 5.59 -5.48 -11.99
CA THR A 78 5.73 -5.23 -10.55
C THR A 78 5.18 -3.88 -10.17
N PRO A 79 4.63 -3.70 -8.96
CA PRO A 79 4.35 -2.37 -8.41
C PRO A 79 5.60 -1.49 -8.38
N GLY A 80 5.40 -0.17 -8.43
CA GLY A 80 6.51 0.79 -8.34
C GLY A 80 6.58 1.52 -6.98
N HIS A 81 5.56 1.45 -6.14
CA HIS A 81 5.45 2.23 -4.92
C HIS A 81 6.06 1.51 -3.70
N VAL A 82 6.64 2.28 -2.75
CA VAL A 82 7.28 1.76 -1.52
C VAL A 82 6.36 0.87 -0.69
N ASP A 83 5.09 1.20 -0.56
CA ASP A 83 4.11 0.40 0.19
C ASP A 83 3.91 -1.01 -0.38
N PHE A 84 4.36 -1.26 -1.62
CA PHE A 84 4.31 -2.55 -2.30
C PHE A 84 5.69 -3.19 -2.50
N SER A 85 6.71 -2.77 -1.77
CA SER A 85 8.07 -3.32 -1.86
C SER A 85 8.11 -4.85 -1.67
N TYR A 86 7.19 -5.38 -0.86
CA TYR A 86 7.01 -6.82 -0.67
C TYR A 86 6.56 -7.53 -1.97
N GLU A 87 5.62 -6.93 -2.71
CA GLU A 87 5.16 -7.45 -4.01
C GLU A 87 6.30 -7.43 -5.03
N VAL A 88 7.13 -6.36 -5.02
CA VAL A 88 8.33 -6.24 -5.86
C VAL A 88 9.30 -7.37 -5.56
N SER A 89 9.63 -7.61 -4.29
CA SER A 89 10.55 -8.68 -3.86
C SER A 89 10.05 -10.07 -4.29
N ARG A 90 8.75 -10.34 -4.16
CA ARG A 90 8.12 -11.61 -4.58
C ARG A 90 8.22 -11.81 -6.09
N SER A 91 7.89 -10.80 -6.86
CA SER A 91 7.93 -10.84 -8.32
C SER A 91 9.36 -11.02 -8.84
N LEU A 92 10.32 -10.30 -8.27
CA LEU A 92 11.75 -10.43 -8.60
C LEU A 92 12.29 -11.82 -8.26
N SER A 93 11.83 -12.45 -7.18
CA SER A 93 12.23 -13.81 -6.80
C SER A 93 11.84 -14.88 -7.85
N ALA A 94 10.89 -14.55 -8.72
CA ALA A 94 10.49 -15.42 -9.84
C ALA A 94 11.23 -15.13 -11.14
N CYS A 95 12.13 -14.14 -11.15
CA CYS A 95 12.84 -13.64 -12.32
C CYS A 95 14.33 -13.93 -12.25
N GLU A 96 14.95 -14.06 -13.41
CA GLU A 96 16.41 -14.06 -13.60
C GLU A 96 16.93 -12.69 -14.06
N GLY A 97 16.05 -11.80 -14.55
CA GLY A 97 16.42 -10.45 -14.99
C GLY A 97 15.40 -9.39 -14.61
N ALA A 98 15.84 -8.14 -14.60
CA ALA A 98 14.99 -6.97 -14.40
C ALA A 98 15.40 -5.83 -15.35
N LEU A 99 14.43 -5.23 -16.03
CA LEU A 99 14.62 -3.99 -16.76
C LEU A 99 14.51 -2.82 -15.78
N LEU A 100 15.58 -2.08 -15.56
CA LEU A 100 15.61 -0.86 -14.78
C LEU A 100 15.26 0.33 -15.68
N VAL A 101 14.01 0.77 -15.63
CA VAL A 101 13.52 1.84 -16.50
C VAL A 101 13.66 3.19 -15.80
N VAL A 102 14.46 4.06 -16.38
CA VAL A 102 14.72 5.42 -15.91
C VAL A 102 14.22 6.42 -16.95
N ASP A 103 13.48 7.43 -16.51
CA ASP A 103 13.10 8.56 -17.35
C ASP A 103 14.33 9.42 -17.63
N ALA A 104 14.76 9.50 -18.90
CA ALA A 104 15.93 10.26 -19.30
C ALA A 104 15.81 11.78 -19.06
N SER A 105 14.61 12.28 -18.75
CA SER A 105 14.39 13.70 -18.44
C SER A 105 14.39 14.02 -16.94
N GLN A 106 14.12 13.00 -16.08
CA GLN A 106 14.03 13.16 -14.62
C GLN A 106 15.24 12.55 -13.89
N GLY A 107 15.84 11.50 -14.47
CA GLY A 107 16.97 10.79 -13.88
C GLY A 107 16.57 9.73 -12.86
N VAL A 108 17.47 9.45 -11.92
CA VAL A 108 17.29 8.42 -10.87
C VAL A 108 16.46 8.96 -9.71
N GLU A 109 15.49 8.19 -9.29
CA GLU A 109 14.55 8.51 -8.22
C GLU A 109 14.67 7.49 -7.06
N ALA A 110 14.14 7.81 -5.86
CA ALA A 110 14.31 6.99 -4.67
C ALA A 110 13.85 5.53 -4.86
N GLN A 111 12.68 5.33 -5.46
CA GLN A 111 12.14 3.98 -5.70
C GLN A 111 12.94 3.22 -6.77
N THR A 112 13.58 3.92 -7.72
CA THR A 112 14.50 3.30 -8.69
C THR A 112 15.66 2.64 -7.96
N VAL A 113 16.25 3.35 -7.00
CA VAL A 113 17.38 2.88 -6.17
C VAL A 113 16.96 1.69 -5.32
N ALA A 114 15.88 1.83 -4.55
CA ALA A 114 15.40 0.79 -3.62
C ALA A 114 15.05 -0.52 -4.35
N ASN A 115 14.30 -0.42 -5.46
CA ASN A 115 13.92 -1.59 -6.25
C ASN A 115 15.14 -2.24 -6.94
N CYS A 116 16.12 -1.45 -7.37
CA CYS A 116 17.35 -1.97 -7.96
C CYS A 116 18.19 -2.74 -6.93
N TYR A 117 18.36 -2.20 -5.73
CA TYR A 117 19.06 -2.92 -4.65
C TYR A 117 18.36 -4.22 -4.28
N THR A 118 17.02 -4.22 -4.21
CA THR A 118 16.25 -5.47 -3.99
C THR A 118 16.55 -6.50 -5.10
N ALA A 119 16.63 -6.09 -6.37
CA ALA A 119 16.98 -6.98 -7.47
C ALA A 119 18.41 -7.53 -7.33
N ILE A 120 19.39 -6.68 -6.97
CA ILE A 120 20.79 -7.07 -6.76
C ILE A 120 20.93 -8.05 -5.59
N GLU A 121 20.26 -7.81 -4.47
CA GLU A 121 20.26 -8.71 -3.30
C GLU A 121 19.70 -10.09 -3.61
N LEU A 122 18.72 -10.17 -4.51
CA LEU A 122 18.13 -11.42 -5.01
C LEU A 122 18.98 -12.10 -6.09
N GLY A 123 20.07 -11.45 -6.53
CA GLY A 123 20.96 -11.98 -7.58
C GLY A 123 20.33 -11.92 -8.98
N VAL A 124 19.40 -11.00 -9.21
CA VAL A 124 18.74 -10.77 -10.50
C VAL A 124 19.62 -9.88 -11.38
N GLU A 125 19.81 -10.25 -12.66
CA GLU A 125 20.55 -9.43 -13.63
C GLU A 125 19.78 -8.16 -13.95
N VAL A 126 20.38 -6.98 -13.72
CA VAL A 126 19.75 -5.69 -13.98
C VAL A 126 20.18 -5.12 -15.33
N VAL A 127 19.20 -4.77 -16.17
CA VAL A 127 19.40 -4.18 -17.50
C VAL A 127 18.86 -2.76 -17.51
N PRO A 128 19.73 -1.73 -17.55
CA PRO A 128 19.31 -0.33 -17.61
C PRO A 128 18.64 0.01 -18.95
N VAL A 129 17.50 0.72 -18.87
CA VAL A 129 16.75 1.26 -20.01
C VAL A 129 16.44 2.73 -19.75
N LEU A 130 16.92 3.63 -20.60
CA LEU A 130 16.62 5.05 -20.55
C LEU A 130 15.41 5.34 -21.43
N ASN A 131 14.29 5.60 -20.79
CA ASN A 131 13.00 5.80 -21.45
C ASN A 131 12.71 7.30 -21.70
N LYS A 132 11.65 7.57 -22.44
CA LYS A 132 11.16 8.90 -22.82
C LYS A 132 12.15 9.73 -23.64
N MET A 133 12.92 9.06 -24.49
CA MET A 133 13.86 9.70 -25.42
C MET A 133 13.17 10.62 -26.45
N ASP A 134 11.85 10.60 -26.55
CA ASP A 134 11.04 11.51 -27.37
C ASP A 134 10.86 12.90 -26.75
N LEU A 135 11.21 13.08 -25.47
CA LEU A 135 11.08 14.37 -24.80
C LEU A 135 12.25 15.31 -25.14
N PRO A 136 12.00 16.61 -25.40
CA PRO A 136 13.06 17.57 -25.71
C PRO A 136 14.10 17.77 -24.61
N GLN A 137 13.72 17.51 -23.35
CA GLN A 137 14.58 17.63 -22.17
C GLN A 137 15.30 16.32 -21.80
N ALA A 138 15.16 15.25 -22.60
CA ALA A 138 15.85 13.99 -22.34
C ALA A 138 17.38 14.21 -22.38
N ASP A 139 18.05 13.78 -21.30
CA ASP A 139 19.50 13.85 -21.13
C ASP A 139 20.04 12.42 -20.85
N PRO A 140 20.27 11.61 -21.90
CA PRO A 140 20.69 10.23 -21.71
C PRO A 140 22.07 10.10 -21.07
N GLU A 141 22.99 11.02 -21.33
CA GLU A 141 24.33 10.98 -20.74
C GLU A 141 24.29 11.33 -19.25
N GLY A 142 23.50 12.35 -18.86
CA GLY A 142 23.28 12.68 -17.46
C GLY A 142 22.60 11.54 -16.71
N ALA A 143 21.56 10.92 -17.30
CA ALA A 143 20.86 9.78 -16.69
C ALA A 143 21.76 8.54 -16.55
N ARG A 144 22.65 8.24 -17.50
CA ARG A 144 23.66 7.18 -17.37
C ARG A 144 24.58 7.42 -16.18
N GLN A 145 25.13 8.64 -16.11
CA GLN A 145 26.04 9.02 -15.04
C GLN A 145 25.35 8.91 -13.67
N GLU A 146 24.08 9.33 -13.56
CA GLU A 146 23.32 9.18 -12.31
C GLU A 146 23.10 7.71 -11.93
N VAL A 147 22.80 6.83 -12.89
CA VAL A 147 22.67 5.39 -12.63
C VAL A 147 23.98 4.80 -12.10
N GLU A 148 25.13 5.21 -12.68
CA GLU A 148 26.45 4.73 -12.24
C GLU A 148 26.84 5.31 -10.88
N ASP A 149 26.64 6.62 -10.66
CA ASP A 149 27.07 7.31 -9.45
C ASP A 149 26.18 6.99 -8.23
N VAL A 150 24.86 6.85 -8.44
CA VAL A 150 23.88 6.68 -7.35
C VAL A 150 23.62 5.20 -7.06
N ILE A 151 23.48 4.39 -8.10
CA ILE A 151 23.14 2.96 -7.95
C ILE A 151 24.39 2.09 -7.95
N GLY A 152 25.43 2.49 -8.70
CA GLY A 152 26.69 1.76 -8.78
C GLY A 152 26.68 0.61 -9.81
N ILE A 153 25.77 0.61 -10.78
CA ILE A 153 25.72 -0.38 -11.87
C ILE A 153 26.21 0.24 -13.18
N ASP A 154 26.84 -0.56 -14.04
CA ASP A 154 27.29 -0.13 -15.36
C ASP A 154 26.09 0.21 -16.26
N ALA A 155 25.96 1.47 -16.64
CA ALA A 155 24.94 2.00 -17.55
C ALA A 155 25.48 2.35 -18.93
N SER A 156 26.77 2.08 -19.23
CA SER A 156 27.39 2.38 -20.52
C SER A 156 26.65 1.74 -21.71
N ALA A 157 26.11 0.54 -21.51
CA ALA A 157 25.30 -0.21 -22.49
C ALA A 157 23.77 -0.07 -22.25
N ALA A 158 23.31 0.99 -21.56
CA ALA A 158 21.89 1.23 -21.35
C ALA A 158 21.15 1.42 -22.68
N VAL A 159 20.01 0.74 -22.84
CA VAL A 159 19.20 0.83 -24.05
C VAL A 159 18.42 2.14 -24.04
N LEU A 160 18.50 2.90 -25.14
CA LEU A 160 17.73 4.13 -25.33
C LEU A 160 16.37 3.82 -25.93
N ALA A 161 15.30 4.23 -25.26
CA ALA A 161 13.95 3.86 -25.66
C ALA A 161 12.94 5.01 -25.52
N SER A 162 11.86 4.89 -26.27
CA SER A 162 10.62 5.63 -26.03
C SER A 162 9.45 4.67 -26.13
N ALA A 163 8.91 4.29 -25.00
CA ALA A 163 7.73 3.44 -24.95
C ALA A 163 6.54 4.08 -25.68
N LYS A 164 6.44 5.41 -25.68
CA LYS A 164 5.39 6.16 -26.37
C LYS A 164 5.48 6.00 -27.89
N THR A 165 6.66 6.11 -28.48
CA THR A 165 6.87 6.07 -29.94
C THR A 165 7.20 4.69 -30.46
N GLY A 166 7.61 3.75 -29.60
CA GLY A 166 8.07 2.41 -29.97
C GLY A 166 9.57 2.34 -30.32
N MET A 167 10.31 3.43 -30.14
CA MET A 167 11.76 3.47 -30.35
C MET A 167 12.47 2.56 -29.34
N GLY A 168 13.45 1.77 -29.79
CA GLY A 168 14.31 0.94 -28.94
C GLY A 168 13.69 -0.35 -28.43
N ILE A 169 12.44 -0.68 -28.80
CA ILE A 169 11.74 -1.87 -28.29
C ILE A 169 12.41 -3.18 -28.78
N ASP A 170 12.84 -3.25 -30.04
CA ASP A 170 13.53 -4.42 -30.57
C ASP A 170 14.91 -4.60 -29.88
N GLU A 171 15.63 -3.51 -29.63
CA GLU A 171 16.90 -3.53 -28.89
C GLU A 171 16.70 -4.03 -27.44
N ILE A 172 15.62 -3.63 -26.78
CA ILE A 172 15.29 -4.13 -25.44
C ILE A 172 15.07 -5.65 -25.50
N LEU A 173 14.28 -6.16 -26.45
CA LEU A 173 14.00 -7.60 -26.60
C LEU A 173 15.27 -8.40 -26.87
N GLU A 174 16.14 -7.92 -27.77
CA GLU A 174 17.44 -8.57 -28.03
C GLU A 174 18.36 -8.52 -26.80
N THR A 175 18.35 -7.41 -26.05
CA THR A 175 19.14 -7.27 -24.81
C THR A 175 18.64 -8.24 -23.73
N ILE A 176 17.32 -8.44 -23.60
CA ILE A 176 16.74 -9.45 -22.69
C ILE A 176 17.27 -10.84 -23.07
N VAL A 177 17.20 -11.20 -24.36
CA VAL A 177 17.69 -12.50 -24.84
C VAL A 177 19.18 -12.70 -24.57
N ALA A 178 19.98 -11.65 -24.75
CA ALA A 178 21.44 -11.71 -24.63
C ALA A 178 21.92 -11.68 -23.17
N ARG A 179 21.33 -10.82 -22.30
CA ARG A 179 21.84 -10.55 -20.96
C ARG A 179 21.12 -11.32 -19.85
N VAL A 180 19.78 -11.46 -19.94
CA VAL A 180 19.05 -12.19 -18.91
C VAL A 180 19.40 -13.67 -18.97
N PRO A 181 19.89 -14.29 -17.90
CA PRO A 181 20.25 -15.70 -17.91
C PRO A 181 19.01 -16.60 -18.07
N ALA A 182 19.25 -17.81 -18.59
CA ALA A 182 18.21 -18.83 -18.61
C ALA A 182 17.93 -19.33 -17.19
N PRO A 183 16.69 -19.71 -16.89
CA PRO A 183 16.33 -20.25 -15.58
C PRO A 183 17.12 -21.53 -15.25
N LYS A 184 17.43 -21.69 -13.97
CA LYS A 184 18.06 -22.91 -13.43
C LYS A 184 16.97 -23.90 -13.02
N GLY A 185 17.31 -25.19 -12.98
CA GLY A 185 16.42 -26.28 -12.56
C GLY A 185 16.52 -27.49 -13.46
N ASP A 186 15.86 -28.61 -13.10
CA ASP A 186 15.83 -29.85 -13.86
C ASP A 186 14.39 -30.39 -13.98
N PRO A 187 13.85 -30.56 -15.20
CA PRO A 187 12.53 -31.16 -15.42
C PRO A 187 12.40 -32.62 -14.94
N ALA A 188 13.51 -33.34 -14.71
CA ALA A 188 13.50 -34.73 -14.26
C ALA A 188 13.44 -34.88 -12.73
N GLU A 189 13.79 -33.85 -12.00
CA GLU A 189 13.74 -33.80 -10.53
C GLU A 189 12.28 -33.80 -10.02
N PRO A 190 12.05 -34.11 -8.73
CA PRO A 190 10.74 -33.95 -8.11
C PRO A 190 10.20 -32.53 -8.28
N LEU A 191 8.89 -32.43 -8.52
CA LEU A 191 8.25 -31.12 -8.69
C LEU A 191 8.48 -30.22 -7.47
N GLN A 192 8.96 -29.03 -7.73
CA GLN A 192 8.98 -27.90 -6.80
C GLN A 192 8.48 -26.66 -7.54
N ALA A 193 7.30 -26.20 -7.18
CA ALA A 193 6.72 -24.97 -7.71
C ALA A 193 6.48 -23.99 -6.57
N LEU A 194 6.98 -22.76 -6.69
CA LEU A 194 6.78 -21.69 -5.72
C LEU A 194 5.51 -20.94 -6.05
N ILE A 195 4.62 -20.77 -5.08
CA ILE A 195 3.44 -19.89 -5.22
C ILE A 195 3.91 -18.45 -5.10
N ILE A 196 3.85 -17.70 -6.20
CA ILE A 196 4.24 -16.29 -6.27
C ILE A 196 3.08 -15.43 -5.83
N ASP A 197 1.86 -15.75 -6.29
CA ASP A 197 0.62 -15.05 -5.99
C ASP A 197 -0.56 -16.02 -6.00
N SER A 198 -1.66 -15.64 -5.36
CA SER A 198 -2.90 -16.40 -5.41
C SER A 198 -4.10 -15.47 -5.22
N TRP A 199 -5.23 -15.83 -5.87
CA TRP A 199 -6.48 -15.07 -5.73
C TRP A 199 -7.67 -16.00 -5.82
N PHE A 200 -8.80 -15.52 -5.33
CA PHE A 200 -10.05 -16.26 -5.39
C PHE A 200 -10.86 -15.85 -6.62
N ASP A 201 -11.23 -16.85 -7.40
CA ASP A 201 -12.18 -16.70 -8.49
C ASP A 201 -13.49 -17.40 -8.11
N ASN A 202 -14.61 -16.73 -8.31
CA ASN A 202 -15.93 -17.21 -7.87
C ASN A 202 -16.38 -18.50 -8.60
N TYR A 203 -15.79 -18.82 -9.75
CA TYR A 203 -16.16 -19.98 -10.58
C TYR A 203 -15.23 -21.18 -10.38
N VAL A 204 -13.94 -20.94 -10.26
CA VAL A 204 -12.92 -21.99 -10.22
C VAL A 204 -12.24 -22.15 -8.85
N GLY A 205 -12.57 -21.29 -7.88
CA GLY A 205 -11.94 -21.27 -6.56
C GLY A 205 -10.58 -20.58 -6.58
N VAL A 206 -9.64 -21.06 -5.78
CA VAL A 206 -8.29 -20.46 -5.71
C VAL A 206 -7.49 -20.72 -6.97
N VAL A 207 -7.01 -19.65 -7.59
CA VAL A 207 -6.03 -19.67 -8.69
C VAL A 207 -4.67 -19.33 -8.11
N MET A 208 -3.68 -20.18 -8.33
CA MET A 208 -2.30 -20.00 -7.85
C MET A 208 -1.39 -19.66 -9.02
N LEU A 209 -0.72 -18.51 -8.98
CA LEU A 209 0.36 -18.17 -9.90
C LEU A 209 1.65 -18.78 -9.37
N VAL A 210 2.34 -19.56 -10.18
CA VAL A 210 3.49 -20.35 -9.76
C VAL A 210 4.69 -20.20 -10.68
N ARG A 211 5.88 -20.27 -10.09
CA ARG A 211 7.14 -20.49 -10.76
C ARG A 211 7.55 -21.96 -10.58
N ILE A 212 7.65 -22.72 -11.67
CA ILE A 212 8.19 -24.08 -11.63
C ILE A 212 9.71 -23.99 -11.52
N VAL A 213 10.27 -24.41 -10.41
CA VAL A 213 11.72 -24.47 -10.19
C VAL A 213 12.30 -25.78 -10.70
N ASN A 214 11.73 -26.90 -10.26
CA ASN A 214 12.11 -28.24 -10.68
C ASN A 214 10.90 -29.07 -11.09
N GLY A 215 11.13 -30.10 -11.87
CA GLY A 215 10.10 -31.07 -12.24
C GLY A 215 9.16 -30.61 -13.35
N THR A 216 8.06 -31.31 -13.47
CA THR A 216 6.99 -31.05 -14.46
C THR A 216 5.64 -31.33 -13.83
N LEU A 217 4.66 -30.45 -14.07
CA LEU A 217 3.28 -30.55 -13.62
C LEU A 217 2.34 -30.75 -14.83
N ARG A 218 1.34 -31.58 -14.66
CA ARG A 218 0.30 -31.83 -15.67
C ARG A 218 -1.10 -31.74 -15.05
N PRO A 219 -2.14 -31.46 -15.86
CA PRO A 219 -3.52 -31.64 -15.42
C PRO A 219 -3.75 -33.08 -14.92
N LYS A 220 -4.57 -33.21 -13.86
CA LYS A 220 -4.87 -34.45 -13.12
C LYS A 220 -3.74 -34.98 -12.24
N ASP A 221 -2.60 -34.34 -12.15
CA ASP A 221 -1.62 -34.65 -11.11
C ASP A 221 -2.17 -34.35 -9.73
N LYS A 222 -1.87 -35.22 -8.76
CA LYS A 222 -2.19 -34.98 -7.36
C LYS A 222 -1.09 -34.18 -6.73
N ILE A 223 -1.38 -32.91 -6.44
CA ILE A 223 -0.44 -31.97 -5.83
C ILE A 223 -0.53 -31.98 -4.31
N LEU A 224 0.57 -31.64 -3.65
CA LEU A 224 0.71 -31.46 -2.21
C LEU A 224 1.25 -30.06 -1.95
N LEU A 225 0.53 -29.28 -1.16
CA LEU A 225 0.96 -28.00 -0.60
C LEU A 225 1.79 -28.28 0.65
N MET A 226 3.09 -27.93 0.65
CA MET A 226 4.02 -28.42 1.67
C MET A 226 3.81 -27.76 3.03
N ALA A 227 3.40 -26.47 3.09
CA ALA A 227 3.17 -25.76 4.35
C ALA A 227 1.89 -26.23 5.06
N SER A 228 0.79 -26.42 4.32
CA SER A 228 -0.49 -26.85 4.88
C SER A 228 -0.63 -28.38 4.94
N ASN A 229 0.26 -29.12 4.27
CA ASN A 229 0.17 -30.57 4.07
C ASN A 229 -1.15 -31.02 3.42
N ALA A 230 -1.79 -30.10 2.68
CA ALA A 230 -3.06 -30.35 1.99
C ALA A 230 -2.81 -30.92 0.59
N THR A 231 -3.65 -31.89 0.21
CA THR A 231 -3.51 -32.56 -1.10
C THR A 231 -4.72 -32.26 -1.97
N HIS A 232 -4.47 -31.81 -3.20
CA HIS A 232 -5.52 -31.45 -4.16
C HIS A 232 -5.26 -32.10 -5.53
N LEU A 233 -6.31 -32.23 -6.33
CA LEU A 233 -6.20 -32.65 -7.71
C LEU A 233 -6.00 -31.43 -8.59
N CYS A 234 -4.94 -31.38 -9.37
CA CYS A 234 -4.71 -30.33 -10.35
C CYS A 234 -5.74 -30.46 -11.50
N GLU A 235 -6.68 -29.53 -11.56
CA GLU A 235 -7.75 -29.55 -12.57
C GLU A 235 -7.27 -28.93 -13.87
N GLN A 236 -6.64 -27.77 -13.78
CA GLN A 236 -6.18 -27.00 -14.93
C GLN A 236 -4.86 -26.31 -14.62
N ILE A 237 -4.01 -26.22 -15.64
CA ILE A 237 -2.79 -25.41 -15.66
C ILE A 237 -2.72 -24.60 -16.95
N GLY A 238 -1.99 -23.49 -16.92
CA GLY A 238 -1.82 -22.66 -18.10
C GLY A 238 -0.89 -21.48 -17.85
N VAL A 239 -0.87 -20.58 -18.83
CA VAL A 239 -0.10 -19.33 -18.81
C VAL A 239 -1.03 -18.15 -19.13
N PHE A 240 -0.62 -16.94 -18.78
CA PHE A 240 -1.30 -15.72 -19.19
C PHE A 240 -0.55 -15.08 -20.35
N THR A 241 -1.27 -14.69 -21.44
CA THR A 241 -0.70 -14.11 -22.68
C THR A 241 -1.40 -12.83 -23.17
N PRO A 242 -1.77 -11.84 -22.45
CA PRO A 242 -2.30 -11.65 -21.09
C PRO A 242 -3.55 -12.46 -20.74
N LYS A 243 -4.31 -12.95 -21.72
CA LYS A 243 -5.47 -13.83 -21.47
C LYS A 243 -4.99 -15.22 -21.03
N SER A 244 -5.78 -15.87 -20.19
CA SER A 244 -5.47 -17.23 -19.73
C SER A 244 -5.47 -18.22 -20.91
N GLN A 245 -4.40 -18.99 -21.06
CA GLN A 245 -4.27 -20.06 -22.04
C GLN A 245 -3.96 -21.38 -21.34
N PRO A 246 -4.86 -22.40 -21.42
CA PRO A 246 -4.59 -23.71 -20.87
C PRO A 246 -3.37 -24.37 -21.55
N ARG A 247 -2.59 -25.11 -20.76
CA ARG A 247 -1.42 -25.89 -21.22
C ARG A 247 -1.55 -27.35 -20.82
N GLN A 248 -0.86 -28.23 -21.52
CA GLN A 248 -0.83 -29.66 -21.20
C GLN A 248 0.22 -30.01 -20.15
N GLN A 249 1.21 -29.17 -19.99
CA GLN A 249 2.23 -29.27 -18.95
C GLN A 249 2.87 -27.91 -18.67
N LEU A 250 3.40 -27.76 -17.44
CA LEU A 250 4.34 -26.71 -17.03
C LEU A 250 5.60 -27.39 -16.53
N SER A 251 6.76 -26.97 -17.03
CA SER A 251 8.07 -27.58 -16.75
C SER A 251 8.99 -26.60 -16.02
N ALA A 252 10.07 -27.12 -15.46
CA ALA A 252 11.11 -26.30 -14.81
C ALA A 252 11.47 -25.07 -15.66
N GLY A 253 11.51 -23.91 -15.03
CA GLY A 253 11.78 -22.65 -15.69
C GLY A 253 10.54 -21.85 -16.09
N GLU A 254 9.37 -22.45 -16.19
CA GLU A 254 8.16 -21.76 -16.63
C GLU A 254 7.41 -21.07 -15.47
N VAL A 255 6.72 -19.99 -15.81
CA VAL A 255 5.75 -19.30 -14.94
C VAL A 255 4.36 -19.57 -15.49
N GLY A 256 3.42 -19.93 -14.64
CA GLY A 256 2.07 -20.23 -15.05
C GLY A 256 1.08 -20.27 -13.89
N PHE A 257 -0.17 -20.62 -14.18
CA PHE A 257 -1.20 -20.75 -13.17
C PHE A 257 -1.65 -22.20 -12.96
N ILE A 258 -2.11 -22.48 -11.75
CA ILE A 258 -2.69 -23.77 -11.33
C ILE A 258 -4.08 -23.51 -10.74
N ILE A 259 -5.05 -24.33 -11.16
CA ILE A 259 -6.39 -24.42 -10.56
C ILE A 259 -6.55 -25.85 -10.06
N ALA A 260 -6.90 -26.00 -8.79
CA ALA A 260 -7.00 -27.29 -8.10
C ALA A 260 -8.26 -27.43 -7.24
N GLY A 261 -9.32 -26.70 -7.55
CA GLY A 261 -10.61 -26.76 -6.84
C GLY A 261 -10.52 -26.43 -5.35
N ILE A 262 -9.52 -25.64 -4.94
CA ILE A 262 -9.32 -25.26 -3.54
C ILE A 262 -10.37 -24.22 -3.16
N LYS A 263 -11.14 -24.52 -2.12
CA LYS A 263 -12.18 -23.62 -1.57
C LYS A 263 -11.77 -22.96 -0.26
N GLU A 264 -10.87 -23.62 0.49
CA GLU A 264 -10.34 -23.09 1.74
C GLU A 264 -9.18 -22.13 1.46
N LEU A 265 -9.43 -20.85 1.66
CA LEU A 265 -8.50 -19.76 1.35
C LEU A 265 -7.15 -19.91 2.09
N ALA A 266 -7.19 -20.41 3.32
CA ALA A 266 -6.01 -20.54 4.18
C ALA A 266 -4.99 -21.61 3.71
N THR A 267 -5.36 -22.50 2.79
CA THR A 267 -4.50 -23.62 2.36
C THR A 267 -3.47 -23.25 1.31
N ALA A 268 -3.75 -22.30 0.41
CA ALA A 268 -2.88 -21.91 -0.69
C ALA A 268 -2.16 -20.58 -0.40
N LYS A 269 -1.24 -20.61 0.56
CA LYS A 269 -0.49 -19.40 0.96
C LYS A 269 0.57 -19.04 -0.06
N VAL A 270 0.73 -17.75 -0.31
CA VAL A 270 1.84 -17.21 -1.10
C VAL A 270 3.17 -17.54 -0.41
N GLY A 271 4.16 -17.98 -1.21
CA GLY A 271 5.45 -18.46 -0.71
C GLY A 271 5.48 -19.94 -0.35
N ASP A 272 4.34 -20.66 -0.39
CA ASP A 272 4.34 -22.12 -0.20
C ASP A 272 4.90 -22.84 -1.43
N THR A 273 5.35 -24.07 -1.21
CA THR A 273 5.88 -24.96 -2.23
C THR A 273 4.85 -26.01 -2.59
N ILE A 274 4.59 -26.13 -3.89
CA ILE A 274 3.77 -27.20 -4.44
C ILE A 274 4.68 -28.32 -4.94
N THR A 275 4.34 -29.56 -4.56
CA THR A 275 5.02 -30.78 -5.05
C THR A 275 4.00 -31.84 -5.46
N LEU A 276 4.45 -32.97 -6.04
CA LEU A 276 3.58 -34.08 -6.35
C LEU A 276 3.39 -34.98 -5.11
N ALA A 277 2.15 -35.31 -4.77
CA ALA A 277 1.85 -36.16 -3.63
C ALA A 277 2.44 -37.56 -3.73
N GLY A 278 2.58 -38.09 -4.95
CA GLY A 278 3.16 -39.43 -5.21
C GLY A 278 4.69 -39.48 -5.21
N LYS A 279 5.36 -38.34 -5.44
CA LYS A 279 6.83 -38.20 -5.43
C LYS A 279 7.18 -36.83 -4.88
N PRO A 280 6.99 -36.59 -3.56
CA PRO A 280 7.21 -35.28 -2.98
C PRO A 280 8.69 -34.90 -2.99
N ALA A 281 8.96 -33.61 -3.11
CA ALA A 281 10.29 -33.04 -2.89
C ALA A 281 10.70 -33.20 -1.43
N THR A 282 12.00 -33.30 -1.18
CA THR A 282 12.55 -33.53 0.17
C THR A 282 12.50 -32.31 1.08
N ALA A 283 12.51 -31.11 0.50
CA ALA A 283 12.46 -29.84 1.21
C ALA A 283 11.63 -28.80 0.46
N PRO A 284 10.94 -27.90 1.15
CA PRO A 284 10.30 -26.77 0.50
C PRO A 284 11.33 -25.80 -0.07
N LEU A 285 10.92 -24.99 -1.05
CA LEU A 285 11.68 -23.85 -1.53
C LEU A 285 11.75 -22.79 -0.43
N PRO A 286 12.77 -21.91 -0.43
CA PRO A 286 12.76 -20.73 0.41
C PRO A 286 11.48 -19.92 0.14
N GLY A 287 10.65 -19.73 1.16
CA GLY A 287 9.48 -18.88 1.08
C GLY A 287 9.86 -17.40 1.16
N PHE A 288 8.84 -16.54 1.19
CA PHE A 288 9.04 -15.11 1.35
C PHE A 288 9.15 -14.75 2.84
N LYS A 289 9.91 -13.68 3.14
CA LYS A 289 9.94 -13.12 4.51
C LYS A 289 8.55 -12.59 4.87
N GLU A 290 8.10 -12.87 6.09
CA GLU A 290 6.90 -12.23 6.60
C GLU A 290 7.14 -10.74 6.79
N VAL A 291 6.28 -9.92 6.22
CA VAL A 291 6.32 -8.47 6.39
C VAL A 291 5.33 -8.10 7.48
N LYS A 292 5.79 -7.32 8.45
CA LYS A 292 4.94 -6.85 9.54
C LYS A 292 4.28 -5.54 9.13
N PRO A 293 2.98 -5.39 9.36
CA PRO A 293 2.29 -4.12 9.17
C PRO A 293 2.92 -3.00 10.00
N GLN A 294 2.96 -1.82 9.43
CA GLN A 294 3.49 -0.61 10.06
C GLN A 294 2.38 0.36 10.47
N VAL A 295 1.24 0.29 9.78
CA VAL A 295 0.10 1.18 9.92
C VAL A 295 -1.14 0.36 10.25
N PHE A 296 -1.93 0.80 11.22
CA PHE A 296 -3.14 0.12 11.66
C PHE A 296 -4.33 1.06 11.62
N ALA A 297 -5.48 0.56 11.12
CA ALA A 297 -6.76 1.26 11.19
C ALA A 297 -7.89 0.27 11.49
N GLY A 298 -8.95 0.76 12.10
CA GLY A 298 -10.18 0.00 12.27
C GLY A 298 -11.06 0.14 11.03
N LEU A 299 -11.59 -0.96 10.52
CA LEU A 299 -12.57 -1.02 9.43
C LEU A 299 -13.90 -1.53 10.01
N TYR A 300 -14.95 -0.75 9.86
CA TYR A 300 -16.27 -1.05 10.38
C TYR A 300 -17.31 -0.98 9.28
N PRO A 301 -18.25 -1.93 9.16
CA PRO A 301 -19.34 -1.80 8.21
C PRO A 301 -20.28 -0.67 8.66
N VAL A 302 -20.86 0.07 7.71
CA VAL A 302 -21.88 1.09 8.01
C VAL A 302 -23.10 0.42 8.64
N GLU A 303 -23.54 -0.69 8.09
CA GLU A 303 -24.63 -1.49 8.61
C GLU A 303 -24.09 -2.68 9.43
N SER A 304 -24.45 -2.76 10.72
CA SER A 304 -23.94 -3.81 11.62
C SER A 304 -24.29 -5.25 11.16
N SER A 305 -25.30 -5.41 10.31
CA SER A 305 -25.69 -6.69 9.69
C SER A 305 -24.66 -7.22 8.68
N GLU A 306 -23.78 -6.36 8.17
CA GLU A 306 -22.77 -6.68 7.15
C GLU A 306 -21.42 -7.15 7.74
N TYR A 307 -21.33 -7.31 9.06
CA TYR A 307 -20.09 -7.74 9.73
C TYR A 307 -19.52 -9.06 9.16
N ASP A 308 -20.37 -10.06 8.95
CA ASP A 308 -19.94 -11.34 8.39
C ASP A 308 -19.49 -11.21 6.94
N GLN A 309 -20.16 -10.36 6.15
CA GLN A 309 -19.77 -10.07 4.77
C GLN A 309 -18.39 -9.35 4.72
N LEU A 310 -18.15 -8.40 5.64
CA LEU A 310 -16.85 -7.73 5.75
C LEU A 310 -15.74 -8.72 6.10
N ARG A 311 -15.99 -9.67 7.03
CA ARG A 311 -15.03 -10.72 7.36
C ARG A 311 -14.67 -11.55 6.12
N ASP A 312 -15.69 -12.05 5.41
CA ASP A 312 -15.49 -12.90 4.24
C ASP A 312 -14.75 -12.15 3.11
N SER A 313 -15.01 -10.85 2.97
CA SER A 313 -14.32 -9.98 2.01
C SER A 313 -12.85 -9.77 2.38
N LEU A 314 -12.56 -9.53 3.65
CA LEU A 314 -11.18 -9.41 4.16
C LEU A 314 -10.40 -10.72 4.02
N GLU A 315 -11.03 -11.88 4.26
CA GLU A 315 -10.41 -13.19 4.02
C GLU A 315 -10.04 -13.41 2.56
N LYS A 316 -10.92 -13.02 1.63
CA LYS A 316 -10.65 -13.09 0.19
C LYS A 316 -9.53 -12.13 -0.23
N LEU A 317 -9.51 -10.91 0.29
CA LEU A 317 -8.42 -9.96 0.04
C LEU A 317 -7.08 -10.47 0.56
N LYS A 318 -7.05 -11.01 1.78
CA LYS A 318 -5.84 -11.54 2.41
C LYS A 318 -5.19 -12.67 1.61
N LEU A 319 -5.94 -13.40 0.81
CA LEU A 319 -5.40 -14.46 -0.03
C LEU A 319 -4.41 -13.91 -1.07
N ASN A 320 -4.73 -12.78 -1.68
CA ASN A 320 -3.88 -12.16 -2.69
C ASN A 320 -3.04 -10.98 -2.18
N ASP A 321 -3.21 -10.66 -0.90
CA ASP A 321 -2.48 -9.61 -0.20
C ASP A 321 -1.97 -10.17 1.14
N ALA A 322 -0.82 -10.84 1.08
CA ALA A 322 -0.24 -11.49 2.26
C ALA A 322 0.23 -10.49 3.34
N ALA A 323 0.34 -9.22 3.00
CA ALA A 323 0.70 -8.15 3.95
C ALA A 323 -0.50 -7.66 4.76
N LEU A 324 -1.74 -7.89 4.28
CA LEU A 324 -2.95 -7.53 5.00
C LEU A 324 -3.13 -8.44 6.22
N MET A 325 -3.13 -7.84 7.39
CA MET A 325 -3.49 -8.50 8.64
C MET A 325 -4.81 -7.93 9.16
N PHE A 326 -5.65 -8.76 9.78
CA PHE A 326 -6.86 -8.27 10.43
C PHE A 326 -7.24 -9.16 11.61
N GLU A 327 -7.80 -8.54 12.63
CA GLU A 327 -8.35 -9.19 13.82
C GLU A 327 -9.68 -8.54 14.20
N PRO A 328 -10.62 -9.27 14.80
CA PRO A 328 -11.87 -8.70 15.30
C PRO A 328 -11.60 -7.56 16.28
N GLU A 329 -12.33 -6.45 16.12
CA GLU A 329 -12.28 -5.30 17.03
C GLU A 329 -13.71 -4.85 17.35
N VAL A 330 -13.90 -4.30 18.55
CA VAL A 330 -15.16 -3.73 19.00
C VAL A 330 -14.94 -2.29 19.42
N SER A 331 -15.62 -1.36 18.77
CA SER A 331 -15.67 0.04 19.15
C SER A 331 -16.99 0.34 19.87
N GLN A 332 -16.95 1.13 20.94
CA GLN A 332 -18.16 1.59 21.62
C GLN A 332 -19.01 2.49 20.72
N ALA A 333 -18.37 3.23 19.81
CA ALA A 333 -19.04 4.14 18.91
C ALA A 333 -19.53 3.49 17.61
N LEU A 334 -18.75 2.54 17.04
CA LEU A 334 -18.97 1.97 15.71
C LEU A 334 -19.46 0.52 15.73
N GLY A 335 -19.44 -0.14 16.90
CA GLY A 335 -19.86 -1.53 17.04
C GLY A 335 -18.77 -2.54 16.65
N PHE A 336 -19.17 -3.64 16.01
CA PHE A 336 -18.26 -4.70 15.61
C PHE A 336 -17.59 -4.39 14.27
N GLY A 337 -16.29 -4.61 14.19
CA GLY A 337 -15.47 -4.41 13.00
C GLY A 337 -14.17 -5.19 13.09
N PHE A 338 -13.19 -4.76 12.30
CA PHE A 338 -11.88 -5.38 12.26
C PHE A 338 -10.79 -4.34 12.39
N ARG A 339 -9.80 -4.64 13.22
CA ARG A 339 -8.54 -3.93 13.21
C ARG A 339 -7.67 -4.51 12.12
N CYS A 340 -7.29 -3.67 11.16
CA CYS A 340 -6.49 -4.06 10.01
C CYS A 340 -5.11 -3.44 10.09
N GLY A 341 -4.10 -4.22 9.70
CA GLY A 341 -2.71 -3.80 9.58
C GLY A 341 -2.29 -3.71 8.12
N PHE A 342 -1.59 -2.64 7.77
CA PHE A 342 -1.19 -2.26 6.42
C PHE A 342 0.30 -1.93 6.36
N LEU A 343 0.91 -1.99 5.18
CA LEU A 343 2.30 -1.59 4.97
C LEU A 343 2.49 -0.07 5.04
N GLY A 344 1.52 0.68 4.51
CA GLY A 344 1.51 2.13 4.50
C GLY A 344 0.12 2.70 4.24
N LEU A 345 0.04 4.01 4.03
CA LEU A 345 -1.23 4.70 3.82
C LEU A 345 -1.86 4.34 2.47
N LEU A 346 -1.07 4.32 1.40
CA LEU A 346 -1.56 3.96 0.06
C LEU A 346 -2.11 2.53 0.05
N HIS A 347 -1.43 1.59 0.74
CA HIS A 347 -1.93 0.23 0.89
C HIS A 347 -3.30 0.21 1.59
N MET A 348 -3.46 0.98 2.67
CA MET A 348 -4.74 1.11 3.39
C MET A 348 -5.87 1.65 2.47
N GLU A 349 -5.60 2.72 1.73
CA GLU A 349 -6.56 3.31 0.79
C GLU A 349 -6.99 2.32 -0.29
N ILE A 350 -6.03 1.57 -0.84
CA ILE A 350 -6.31 0.58 -1.88
C ILE A 350 -7.16 -0.57 -1.32
N VAL A 351 -6.87 -1.07 -0.13
CA VAL A 351 -7.70 -2.10 0.51
C VAL A 351 -9.11 -1.58 0.74
N GLN A 352 -9.26 -0.34 1.19
CA GLN A 352 -10.56 0.30 1.36
C GLN A 352 -11.31 0.39 0.03
N GLU A 353 -10.71 0.96 -1.01
CA GLU A 353 -11.36 1.07 -2.34
C GLU A 353 -11.71 -0.31 -2.93
N ARG A 354 -10.89 -1.33 -2.70
CA ARG A 354 -11.19 -2.68 -3.14
C ARG A 354 -12.39 -3.27 -2.41
N LEU A 355 -12.51 -3.06 -1.09
CA LEU A 355 -13.69 -3.47 -0.33
C LEU A 355 -14.96 -2.79 -0.86
N GLU A 356 -14.90 -1.50 -1.16
CA GLU A 356 -16.02 -0.74 -1.71
C GLU A 356 -16.39 -1.18 -3.14
N ARG A 357 -15.41 -1.34 -4.04
CA ARG A 357 -15.66 -1.59 -5.48
C ARG A 357 -15.83 -3.07 -5.84
N GLU A 358 -15.02 -3.96 -5.26
CA GLU A 358 -15.02 -5.39 -5.61
C GLU A 358 -16.05 -6.19 -4.78
N PHE A 359 -16.34 -5.73 -3.56
CA PHE A 359 -17.21 -6.45 -2.62
C PHE A 359 -18.48 -5.69 -2.24
N ASP A 360 -18.70 -4.50 -2.80
CA ASP A 360 -19.90 -3.65 -2.57
C ASP A 360 -20.14 -3.40 -1.07
N MET A 361 -19.05 -3.04 -0.35
CA MET A 361 -19.06 -2.82 1.10
C MET A 361 -18.98 -1.34 1.40
N ASP A 362 -19.97 -0.81 2.13
CA ASP A 362 -19.89 0.52 2.72
C ASP A 362 -19.17 0.44 4.07
N ILE A 363 -17.98 1.04 4.17
CA ILE A 363 -17.12 0.94 5.36
C ILE A 363 -16.75 2.29 5.96
N ILE A 364 -16.63 2.30 7.29
CA ILE A 364 -16.06 3.41 8.05
C ILE A 364 -14.63 3.04 8.43
N THR A 365 -13.67 3.87 8.03
CA THR A 365 -12.26 3.70 8.38
C THR A 365 -11.89 4.68 9.50
N THR A 366 -11.26 4.18 10.56
CA THR A 366 -10.70 5.06 11.61
C THR A 366 -9.38 5.66 11.15
N ALA A 367 -8.92 6.71 11.84
CA ALA A 367 -7.62 7.30 11.57
C ALA A 367 -6.49 6.24 11.69
N PRO A 368 -5.54 6.20 10.74
CA PRO A 368 -4.41 5.31 10.84
C PRO A 368 -3.54 5.65 12.04
N SER A 369 -3.02 4.63 12.70
CA SER A 369 -2.07 4.72 13.80
C SER A 369 -0.86 3.85 13.52
N VAL A 370 0.30 4.27 14.01
CA VAL A 370 1.51 3.45 14.00
C VAL A 370 1.57 2.59 15.27
N VAL A 371 2.47 1.63 15.27
CA VAL A 371 2.71 0.76 16.43
C VAL A 371 3.60 1.50 17.43
N TYR A 372 3.18 1.54 18.70
CA TYR A 372 3.98 2.07 19.81
C TYR A 372 4.39 0.94 20.74
N GLU A 373 5.57 1.02 21.33
CA GLU A 373 5.96 0.19 22.46
C GLU A 373 5.81 1.00 23.75
N VAL A 374 5.04 0.46 24.69
CA VAL A 374 4.81 1.09 26.00
C VAL A 374 5.42 0.25 27.09
N GLU A 375 6.43 0.80 27.75
CA GLU A 375 7.01 0.20 28.96
C GLU A 375 6.18 0.62 30.16
N GLN A 376 5.64 -0.35 30.87
CA GLN A 376 4.89 -0.12 32.10
C GLN A 376 5.83 -0.06 33.31
N ARG A 377 5.36 0.53 34.40
CA ARG A 377 6.16 0.68 35.64
C ARG A 377 6.53 -0.66 36.31
N ASP A 378 5.85 -1.73 35.96
CA ASP A 378 6.20 -3.10 36.37
C ASP A 378 7.28 -3.76 35.53
N GLY A 379 7.80 -3.04 34.53
CA GLY A 379 8.80 -3.52 33.57
C GLY A 379 8.24 -4.30 32.38
N THR A 380 6.92 -4.43 32.27
CA THR A 380 6.29 -5.09 31.13
C THR A 380 6.28 -4.15 29.93
N VAL A 381 6.74 -4.62 28.75
CA VAL A 381 6.63 -3.91 27.49
C VAL A 381 5.42 -4.45 26.73
N VAL A 382 4.50 -3.57 26.37
CA VAL A 382 3.30 -3.91 25.59
C VAL A 382 3.30 -3.14 24.27
N THR A 383 2.93 -3.82 23.19
CA THR A 383 2.78 -3.23 21.87
C THR A 383 1.38 -2.65 21.72
N ILE A 384 1.30 -1.37 21.34
CA ILE A 384 0.04 -0.62 21.21
C ILE A 384 -0.16 -0.26 19.73
N GLU A 385 -1.15 -0.84 19.12
CA GLU A 385 -1.53 -0.62 17.72
C GLU A 385 -2.72 0.33 17.59
N SER A 386 -3.45 0.57 18.67
CA SER A 386 -4.63 1.44 18.73
C SER A 386 -4.55 2.39 19.91
N PRO A 387 -4.91 3.67 19.73
CA PRO A 387 -5.02 4.61 20.84
C PRO A 387 -5.96 4.14 21.95
N SER A 388 -7.00 3.36 21.61
CA SER A 388 -7.96 2.82 22.59
C SER A 388 -7.32 1.81 23.56
N ARG A 389 -6.27 1.09 23.12
CA ARG A 389 -5.53 0.09 23.92
C ARG A 389 -4.43 0.70 24.80
N MET A 390 -4.22 2.04 24.75
CA MET A 390 -3.21 2.71 25.55
C MET A 390 -3.47 2.51 27.06
N PRO A 391 -2.48 2.04 27.85
CA PRO A 391 -2.61 1.91 29.28
C PRO A 391 -2.92 3.25 29.97
N GLU A 392 -3.45 3.19 31.20
CA GLU A 392 -3.63 4.38 32.01
C GLU A 392 -2.31 5.11 32.24
N ILE A 393 -2.29 6.45 32.15
CA ILE A 393 -1.09 7.29 32.24
C ILE A 393 -0.26 6.95 33.51
N GLY A 394 -0.92 6.61 34.62
CA GLY A 394 -0.25 6.27 35.88
C GLY A 394 0.56 4.97 35.84
N LYS A 395 0.31 4.08 34.87
CA LYS A 395 1.01 2.79 34.70
C LYS A 395 2.17 2.87 33.72
N ILE A 396 2.26 3.94 32.94
CA ILE A 396 3.26 4.13 31.91
C ILE A 396 4.57 4.62 32.53
N ALA A 397 5.68 3.97 32.19
CA ALA A 397 7.04 4.40 32.51
C ALA A 397 7.66 5.13 31.31
N ASP A 398 7.58 4.56 30.10
CA ASP A 398 8.10 5.12 28.87
C ASP A 398 7.22 4.75 27.67
N ILE A 399 7.22 5.59 26.64
CA ILE A 399 6.56 5.30 25.36
C ILE A 399 7.60 5.45 24.27
N ARG A 400 7.72 4.42 23.43
CA ARG A 400 8.62 4.42 22.29
C ARG A 400 7.83 4.46 20.99
N GLU A 401 8.20 5.38 20.11
CA GLU A 401 7.62 5.52 18.77
C GLU A 401 8.55 4.92 17.71
N PRO A 402 7.99 4.40 16.60
CA PRO A 402 8.79 3.89 15.50
C PRO A 402 9.44 5.04 14.74
N ILE A 403 10.76 4.96 14.57
CA ILE A 403 11.56 5.86 13.75
C ILE A 403 11.89 5.17 12.44
N VAL A 404 11.82 5.91 11.37
CA VAL A 404 12.21 5.45 10.03
C VAL A 404 13.33 6.31 9.46
N THR A 405 14.20 5.68 8.69
CA THR A 405 15.17 6.37 7.84
C THR A 405 14.47 6.73 6.54
N VAL A 406 14.36 8.01 6.26
CA VAL A 406 13.73 8.55 5.04
C VAL A 406 14.82 8.99 4.08
N THR A 407 14.79 8.45 2.89
CA THR A 407 15.67 8.79 1.77
C THR A 407 14.91 9.63 0.75
N LEU A 408 15.41 10.82 0.47
CA LEU A 408 14.76 11.81 -0.39
C LEU A 408 15.70 12.16 -1.57
N PHE A 409 15.16 12.15 -2.78
CA PHE A 409 15.85 12.61 -3.99
C PHE A 409 15.09 13.79 -4.58
N MET A 410 15.79 14.86 -4.95
CA MET A 410 15.20 16.05 -5.52
C MET A 410 16.22 16.94 -6.23
N PRO A 411 15.78 17.79 -7.18
CA PRO A 411 16.59 18.88 -7.71
C PRO A 411 17.00 19.89 -6.62
N GLN A 412 18.18 20.49 -6.76
CA GLN A 412 18.77 21.40 -5.78
C GLN A 412 17.84 22.56 -5.36
N GLU A 413 16.98 23.06 -6.25
CA GLU A 413 16.07 24.17 -5.99
C GLU A 413 15.01 23.87 -4.92
N TYR A 414 14.68 22.58 -4.68
CA TYR A 414 13.66 22.15 -3.71
C TYR A 414 14.23 21.76 -2.35
N VAL A 415 15.55 21.73 -2.18
CA VAL A 415 16.21 21.30 -0.92
C VAL A 415 15.73 22.12 0.28
N GLY A 416 15.69 23.44 0.17
CA GLY A 416 15.26 24.33 1.26
C GLY A 416 13.82 24.07 1.74
N PRO A 417 12.82 24.08 0.85
CA PRO A 417 11.45 23.74 1.20
C PRO A 417 11.28 22.34 1.79
N VAL A 418 11.98 21.33 1.24
CA VAL A 418 11.90 19.94 1.72
C VAL A 418 12.56 19.79 3.09
N MET A 419 13.72 20.39 3.34
CA MET A 419 14.36 20.43 4.66
C MET A 419 13.44 21.08 5.71
N THR A 420 12.76 22.16 5.34
CA THR A 420 11.79 22.82 6.22
C THR A 420 10.64 21.88 6.58
N LEU A 421 10.11 21.14 5.59
CA LEU A 421 9.07 20.13 5.82
C LEU A 421 9.56 19.04 6.77
N CYS A 422 10.74 18.45 6.54
CA CYS A 422 11.31 17.40 7.40
C CYS A 422 11.51 17.89 8.84
N ASN A 423 12.05 19.10 9.03
CA ASN A 423 12.25 19.67 10.36
C ASN A 423 10.92 19.91 11.10
N ASN A 424 9.87 20.36 10.40
CA ASN A 424 8.54 20.54 10.98
C ASN A 424 7.91 19.19 11.40
N LYS A 425 8.32 18.10 10.77
CA LYS A 425 7.92 16.72 11.08
C LYS A 425 8.89 16.01 12.04
N ARG A 426 9.56 16.77 12.88
CA ARG A 426 10.51 16.27 13.90
C ARG A 426 11.67 15.46 13.32
N GLY A 427 12.00 15.67 12.04
CA GLY A 427 13.07 14.99 11.35
C GLY A 427 14.45 15.44 11.83
N ILE A 428 15.37 14.48 11.91
CA ILE A 428 16.80 14.70 12.19
C ILE A 428 17.57 14.42 10.92
N GLN A 429 18.26 15.44 10.38
CA GLN A 429 19.08 15.27 9.18
C GLN A 429 20.32 14.42 9.49
N MET A 430 20.49 13.34 8.75
CA MET A 430 21.62 12.44 8.87
C MET A 430 22.69 12.69 7.84
N ASN A 431 22.30 12.86 6.57
CA ASN A 431 23.22 13.05 5.47
C ASN A 431 22.63 13.92 4.37
N MET A 432 23.51 14.57 3.58
CA MET A 432 23.16 15.27 2.36
C MET A 432 24.32 15.14 1.36
N THR A 433 24.04 14.58 0.20
CA THR A 433 25.01 14.41 -0.89
C THR A 433 24.47 14.99 -2.19
N TYR A 434 25.37 15.46 -3.02
CA TYR A 434 25.06 16.04 -4.33
C TYR A 434 25.53 15.09 -5.42
N HIS A 435 24.63 14.69 -6.31
CA HIS A 435 24.90 13.86 -7.46
C HIS A 435 24.45 14.62 -8.71
N GLY A 436 25.40 15.33 -9.36
CA GLY A 436 25.08 16.17 -10.51
C GLY A 436 24.04 17.26 -10.19
N ARG A 437 22.84 17.14 -10.75
CA ARG A 437 21.71 18.07 -10.52
C ARG A 437 20.79 17.63 -9.38
N GLN A 438 20.92 16.39 -8.94
CA GLN A 438 20.09 15.80 -7.88
C GLN A 438 20.77 15.93 -6.51
N VAL A 439 19.96 16.08 -5.50
CA VAL A 439 20.39 16.08 -4.08
C VAL A 439 19.74 14.90 -3.38
N HIS A 440 20.56 14.14 -2.72
CA HIS A 440 20.14 13.03 -1.87
C HIS A 440 20.19 13.47 -0.41
N LEU A 441 19.04 13.47 0.25
CA LEU A 441 18.89 13.77 1.67
C LEU A 441 18.47 12.52 2.44
N THR A 442 19.10 12.29 3.58
CA THR A 442 18.69 11.23 4.52
C THR A 442 18.28 11.86 5.85
N TYR A 443 17.09 11.51 6.29
CA TYR A 443 16.51 11.95 7.56
C TYR A 443 16.07 10.75 8.40
N GLU A 444 16.14 10.90 9.72
CA GLU A 444 15.39 10.05 10.65
C GLU A 444 14.13 10.80 11.06
N ILE A 445 12.96 10.22 10.79
CA ILE A 445 11.65 10.84 11.06
C ILE A 445 10.76 9.84 11.79
N PRO A 446 9.97 10.26 12.80
CA PRO A 446 8.96 9.39 13.38
C PRO A 446 7.92 8.97 12.33
N LEU A 447 7.62 7.68 12.24
CA LEU A 447 6.70 7.14 11.25
C LEU A 447 5.30 7.78 11.35
N ALA A 448 4.85 8.12 12.57
CA ALA A 448 3.58 8.80 12.80
C ALA A 448 3.46 10.16 12.11
N GLU A 449 4.59 10.84 11.85
CA GLU A 449 4.61 12.14 11.15
C GLU A 449 4.58 11.97 9.61
N ILE A 450 4.89 10.77 9.12
CA ILE A 450 4.90 10.45 7.69
C ILE A 450 3.53 9.97 7.22
N VAL A 451 2.93 9.07 8.01
CA VAL A 451 1.72 8.32 7.60
C VAL A 451 0.53 9.22 7.26
N LEU A 452 0.41 10.42 7.83
CA LEU A 452 -0.80 11.23 7.65
C LEU A 452 -0.79 12.07 6.36
N ASP A 453 0.24 12.91 6.17
CA ASP A 453 0.21 13.94 5.12
C ASP A 453 1.59 14.28 4.50
N PHE A 454 2.64 13.59 4.93
CA PHE A 454 4.00 13.94 4.52
C PHE A 454 4.22 13.81 3.01
N PHE A 455 3.71 12.75 2.40
CA PHE A 455 3.90 12.48 0.97
C PHE A 455 3.21 13.55 0.10
N ASP A 456 1.99 13.93 0.43
CA ASP A 456 1.25 14.96 -0.30
C ASP A 456 1.92 16.34 -0.16
N ARG A 457 2.42 16.64 1.04
CA ARG A 457 3.19 17.86 1.29
C ARG A 457 4.52 17.86 0.56
N LEU A 458 5.22 16.74 0.54
CA LEU A 458 6.46 16.58 -0.20
C LEU A 458 6.24 16.88 -1.69
N LYS A 459 5.21 16.27 -2.30
CA LYS A 459 4.81 16.56 -3.67
C LYS A 459 4.47 18.04 -3.87
N SER A 460 3.72 18.63 -2.95
CA SER A 460 3.32 20.04 -3.04
C SER A 460 4.51 20.99 -2.99
N VAL A 461 5.41 20.85 -1.99
CA VAL A 461 6.56 21.77 -1.82
C VAL A 461 7.63 21.60 -2.89
N SER A 462 7.70 20.41 -3.50
CA SER A 462 8.65 20.09 -4.58
C SER A 462 8.01 20.16 -5.97
N ARG A 463 6.74 20.53 -6.10
CA ARG A 463 5.99 20.51 -7.37
C ARG A 463 6.02 19.14 -8.07
N GLY A 464 6.09 18.06 -7.29
CA GLY A 464 6.16 16.70 -7.79
C GLY A 464 7.57 16.20 -8.14
N TYR A 465 8.61 17.02 -7.97
CA TYR A 465 10.00 16.66 -8.33
C TYR A 465 10.76 15.93 -7.21
N ALA A 466 10.24 15.86 -6.00
CA ALA A 466 10.89 15.08 -4.94
C ALA A 466 10.27 13.70 -4.82
N SER A 467 11.11 12.69 -4.79
CA SER A 467 10.74 11.32 -4.45
C SER A 467 11.27 10.93 -3.08
N MET A 468 10.60 10.00 -2.45
CA MET A 468 11.00 9.46 -1.15
C MET A 468 10.86 7.95 -1.09
N ASP A 469 11.70 7.37 -0.26
CA ASP A 469 11.60 6.01 0.23
C ASP A 469 11.86 6.01 1.74
N TYR A 470 11.36 5.01 2.47
CA TYR A 470 11.61 4.93 3.91
C TYR A 470 11.73 3.47 4.38
N GLU A 471 12.58 3.28 5.39
CA GLU A 471 12.79 1.99 6.02
C GLU A 471 12.70 2.11 7.54
N PHE A 472 12.10 1.11 8.19
CA PHE A 472 12.06 1.06 9.64
C PHE A 472 13.47 0.97 10.22
N LEU A 473 13.77 1.84 11.18
CA LEU A 473 15.07 1.88 11.86
C LEU A 473 15.00 1.25 13.26
N GLU A 474 14.27 1.87 14.16
CA GLU A 474 14.19 1.47 15.57
C GLU A 474 12.96 2.06 16.27
N TYR A 475 12.70 1.58 17.49
CA TYR A 475 11.81 2.23 18.44
C TYR A 475 12.61 3.18 19.34
N ARG A 476 12.16 4.44 19.46
CA ARG A 476 12.84 5.49 20.25
C ARG A 476 11.87 6.12 21.23
N SER A 477 12.34 6.36 22.48
CA SER A 477 11.57 7.05 23.51
C SER A 477 11.09 8.43 23.03
N ALA A 478 9.82 8.75 23.27
CA ALA A 478 9.19 9.97 22.82
C ALA A 478 8.13 10.47 23.79
N ASP A 479 8.02 11.78 23.94
CA ASP A 479 6.97 12.41 24.75
C ASP A 479 5.65 12.50 23.96
N VAL A 480 5.05 11.36 23.71
CA VAL A 480 3.74 11.25 23.06
C VAL A 480 2.63 11.07 24.08
N VAL A 481 1.46 11.57 23.76
CA VAL A 481 0.28 11.53 24.64
C VAL A 481 -0.95 11.08 23.86
N LYS A 482 -1.83 10.36 24.55
CA LYS A 482 -3.16 10.06 24.03
C LYS A 482 -4.07 11.26 24.19
N VAL A 483 -4.71 11.67 23.10
CA VAL A 483 -5.77 12.69 23.08
C VAL A 483 -7.10 11.98 22.82
N ASP A 484 -7.99 12.03 23.80
CA ASP A 484 -9.35 11.52 23.69
C ASP A 484 -10.28 12.62 23.16
N LEU A 485 -11.17 12.28 22.22
CA LEU A 485 -12.24 13.16 21.77
C LEU A 485 -13.54 12.82 22.50
N LEU A 486 -14.21 13.86 22.99
CA LEU A 486 -15.47 13.75 23.71
C LEU A 486 -16.55 14.56 22.99
N ILE A 487 -17.68 13.93 22.73
CA ILE A 487 -18.89 14.56 22.18
C ILE A 487 -19.96 14.52 23.25
N ASN A 488 -20.41 15.67 23.70
CA ASN A 488 -21.32 15.83 24.86
C ASN A 488 -20.84 15.15 26.15
N SER A 489 -19.53 15.10 26.36
CA SER A 489 -18.84 14.44 27.46
C SER A 489 -18.71 12.92 27.35
N ASP A 490 -19.26 12.30 26.30
CA ASP A 490 -19.05 10.88 26.01
C ASP A 490 -17.77 10.72 25.16
N ARG A 491 -16.89 9.82 25.57
CA ARG A 491 -15.65 9.51 24.82
C ARG A 491 -16.00 8.73 23.57
N VAL A 492 -15.41 9.13 22.45
CA VAL A 492 -15.50 8.44 21.17
C VAL A 492 -14.14 7.78 20.91
N ASP A 493 -14.06 6.48 21.21
CA ASP A 493 -12.83 5.69 21.14
C ASP A 493 -12.21 5.65 19.74
N ALA A 494 -13.05 5.57 18.70
CA ALA A 494 -12.64 5.57 17.29
C ALA A 494 -12.00 6.89 16.81
N LEU A 495 -12.14 7.98 17.57
CA LEU A 495 -11.57 9.30 17.28
C LEU A 495 -10.37 9.64 18.17
N ALA A 496 -9.94 8.74 19.05
CA ALA A 496 -8.76 8.94 19.87
C ALA A 496 -7.49 8.91 19.01
N MET A 497 -6.50 9.74 19.38
CA MET A 497 -5.23 9.81 18.66
C MET A 497 -4.04 9.84 19.62
N ILE A 498 -2.87 9.38 19.15
CA ILE A 498 -1.59 9.53 19.85
C ILE A 498 -0.79 10.58 19.10
N VAL A 499 -0.36 11.60 19.81
CA VAL A 499 0.37 12.76 19.24
C VAL A 499 1.50 13.18 20.15
N HIS A 500 2.54 13.78 19.58
CA HIS A 500 3.62 14.36 20.40
C HIS A 500 3.07 15.52 21.25
N ARG A 501 3.48 15.58 22.52
CA ARG A 501 2.93 16.55 23.51
C ARG A 501 3.04 18.00 23.06
N SER A 502 4.14 18.38 22.40
CA SER A 502 4.31 19.75 21.89
C SER A 502 3.24 20.17 20.90
N ASN A 503 2.73 19.23 20.09
CA ASN A 503 1.76 19.48 19.03
C ASN A 503 0.32 19.15 19.45
N ALA A 504 0.14 18.54 20.64
CA ALA A 504 -1.15 18.01 21.08
C ALA A 504 -2.26 19.07 21.12
N ARG A 505 -1.97 20.28 21.65
CA ARG A 505 -2.96 21.39 21.72
C ARG A 505 -3.34 21.93 20.35
N TYR A 506 -2.37 22.02 19.45
CA TYR A 506 -2.59 22.52 18.10
C TYR A 506 -3.45 21.52 17.30
N ARG A 507 -3.02 20.26 17.23
CA ARG A 507 -3.78 19.18 16.58
C ARG A 507 -5.18 19.02 17.16
N ALA A 508 -5.32 19.03 18.46
CA ALA A 508 -6.62 18.95 19.14
C ALA A 508 -7.57 20.09 18.73
N ARG A 509 -7.06 21.33 18.62
CA ARG A 509 -7.87 22.48 18.22
C ARG A 509 -8.36 22.34 16.77
N ASP A 510 -7.50 21.93 15.87
CA ASP A 510 -7.84 21.77 14.47
C ASP A 510 -8.88 20.67 14.26
N VAL A 511 -8.68 19.51 14.88
CA VAL A 511 -9.65 18.41 14.80
C VAL A 511 -11.01 18.83 15.36
N VAL A 512 -11.05 19.45 16.53
CA VAL A 512 -12.30 19.91 17.16
C VAL A 512 -12.99 20.98 16.30
N SER A 513 -12.22 21.87 15.65
CA SER A 513 -12.75 22.91 14.76
C SER A 513 -13.39 22.30 13.49
N ARG A 514 -12.72 21.34 12.87
CA ARG A 514 -13.27 20.62 11.69
C ARG A 514 -14.51 19.81 12.05
N MET A 515 -14.46 19.07 13.16
CA MET A 515 -15.62 18.33 13.64
C MET A 515 -16.84 19.22 13.89
N ARG A 516 -16.64 20.46 14.36
CA ARG A 516 -17.73 21.43 14.49
C ARG A 516 -18.40 21.77 13.15
N GLU A 517 -17.65 21.74 12.05
CA GLU A 517 -18.17 22.02 10.71
C GLU A 517 -18.93 20.81 10.15
N LEU A 518 -18.46 19.60 10.43
CA LEU A 518 -19.00 18.35 9.92
C LEU A 518 -20.22 17.84 10.71
N ILE A 519 -20.22 18.00 12.03
CA ILE A 519 -21.34 17.55 12.87
C ILE A 519 -22.57 18.43 12.62
N PRO A 520 -23.71 17.85 12.18
CA PRO A 520 -24.90 18.61 11.89
C PRO A 520 -25.51 19.23 13.14
N ARG A 521 -26.10 20.42 12.97
CA ARG A 521 -26.77 21.11 14.08
C ARG A 521 -27.94 20.30 14.59
N GLN A 522 -27.92 19.98 15.86
CA GLN A 522 -28.98 19.29 16.59
C GLN A 522 -29.96 20.28 17.23
N MET A 523 -31.06 19.78 17.84
CA MET A 523 -32.01 20.61 18.59
C MET A 523 -31.43 21.13 19.92
N TYR A 524 -30.21 20.69 20.29
CA TYR A 524 -29.46 21.10 21.47
C TYR A 524 -27.99 21.42 21.09
N ASP A 525 -27.29 22.13 21.97
CA ASP A 525 -25.88 22.46 21.73
C ASP A 525 -25.03 21.19 21.96
N VAL A 526 -24.21 20.85 20.96
CA VAL A 526 -23.26 19.73 21.03
C VAL A 526 -21.89 20.27 21.40
N ALA A 527 -21.35 19.83 22.52
CA ALA A 527 -19.99 20.16 22.93
C ALA A 527 -19.01 19.13 22.37
N ILE A 528 -18.00 19.59 21.65
CA ILE A 528 -16.89 18.78 21.15
C ILE A 528 -15.66 19.19 21.94
N GLN A 529 -14.99 18.21 22.57
CA GLN A 529 -13.85 18.47 23.44
C GLN A 529 -12.72 17.49 23.10
N ALA A 530 -11.49 17.94 23.19
CA ALA A 530 -10.32 17.09 23.18
C ALA A 530 -9.62 17.16 24.54
N ALA A 531 -9.24 16.03 25.10
CA ALA A 531 -8.68 15.94 26.44
C ALA A 531 -7.47 14.99 26.49
N ILE A 532 -6.49 15.32 27.34
CA ILE A 532 -5.40 14.44 27.76
C ILE A 532 -5.71 13.99 29.19
N GLY A 533 -6.10 12.72 29.34
CA GLY A 533 -6.60 12.21 30.63
C GLY A 533 -7.85 12.95 31.11
N ALA A 534 -7.71 13.78 32.15
CA ALA A 534 -8.80 14.61 32.70
C ALA A 534 -8.76 16.08 32.23
N GLU A 535 -7.66 16.52 31.61
CA GLU A 535 -7.46 17.92 31.19
C GLU A 535 -8.04 18.14 29.78
N VAL A 536 -9.02 19.03 29.67
CA VAL A 536 -9.56 19.48 28.37
C VAL A 536 -8.63 20.51 27.75
N ILE A 537 -8.01 20.16 26.60
CA ILE A 537 -7.02 21.01 25.92
C ILE A 537 -7.60 21.80 24.74
N ALA A 538 -8.73 21.38 24.17
CA ALA A 538 -9.47 22.11 23.15
C ALA A 538 -10.97 21.88 23.29
N ARG A 539 -11.78 22.88 22.92
CA ARG A 539 -13.24 22.81 22.98
C ARG A 539 -13.88 23.69 21.93
N GLU A 540 -14.88 23.13 21.25
CA GLU A 540 -15.81 23.84 20.36
C GLU A 540 -17.25 23.42 20.64
N ASN A 541 -18.21 24.21 20.16
CA ASN A 541 -19.63 23.91 20.34
C ASN A 541 -20.38 24.07 19.01
N VAL A 542 -21.13 23.06 18.61
CA VAL A 542 -22.12 23.16 17.54
C VAL A 542 -23.40 23.74 18.13
N LYS A 543 -23.75 24.95 17.71
CA LYS A 543 -24.94 25.64 18.24
C LYS A 543 -26.22 24.94 17.79
N ALA A 544 -27.16 24.78 18.71
CA ALA A 544 -28.47 24.21 18.46
C ALA A 544 -29.24 24.94 17.35
N LEU A 545 -30.07 24.22 16.63
CA LEU A 545 -31.09 24.81 15.79
C LEU A 545 -32.02 25.65 16.65
N ARG A 546 -32.14 26.93 16.34
CA ARG A 546 -33.02 27.84 17.07
C ARG A 546 -34.35 27.98 16.33
N LYS A 547 -35.40 27.45 16.93
CA LYS A 547 -36.75 27.83 16.53
C LYS A 547 -37.03 29.23 17.11
N ASN A 548 -37.39 30.18 16.27
CA ASN A 548 -37.73 31.53 16.76
C ASN A 548 -39.07 31.49 17.48
N VAL A 549 -39.03 31.14 18.76
CA VAL A 549 -40.23 31.05 19.63
C VAL A 549 -40.86 32.44 19.92
N LEU A 550 -40.10 33.51 19.62
CA LEU A 550 -40.56 34.89 19.84
C LEU A 550 -41.24 35.48 18.61
N ALA A 551 -41.17 34.85 17.44
CA ALA A 551 -41.76 35.37 16.18
C ALA A 551 -43.28 35.61 16.27
N LYS A 552 -43.97 34.89 17.14
CA LYS A 552 -45.40 35.04 17.38
C LYS A 552 -45.77 35.91 18.59
N CYS A 553 -44.78 36.52 19.24
CA CYS A 553 -45.02 37.42 20.40
C CYS A 553 -45.17 38.84 19.91
N TYR A 554 -46.39 39.25 19.61
CA TYR A 554 -46.77 40.66 19.36
C TYR A 554 -46.82 41.43 20.70
N GLY A 555 -46.13 42.59 20.77
CA GLY A 555 -46.17 43.49 21.90
C GLY A 555 -45.07 43.29 22.98
N GLY A 556 -44.94 44.24 23.86
CA GLY A 556 -43.83 44.38 24.82
C GLY A 556 -43.87 43.52 26.08
N ASP A 557 -44.56 42.37 26.07
CA ASP A 557 -44.62 41.45 27.24
C ASP A 557 -43.27 40.73 27.46
N ILE A 558 -42.41 41.36 28.22
CA ILE A 558 -41.06 40.88 28.56
C ILE A 558 -41.15 39.59 29.40
N SER A 559 -42.16 39.47 30.28
CA SER A 559 -42.33 38.29 31.16
C SER A 559 -42.65 37.05 30.34
N ARG A 560 -43.53 37.15 29.33
CA ARG A 560 -43.90 36.05 28.42
C ARG A 560 -42.73 35.63 27.53
N LYS A 561 -41.94 36.60 27.03
CA LYS A 561 -40.72 36.33 26.25
C LYS A 561 -39.70 35.55 27.08
N LYS A 562 -39.45 35.98 28.33
CA LYS A 562 -38.53 35.33 29.28
C LYS A 562 -38.97 33.90 29.58
N LYS A 563 -40.25 33.67 29.85
CA LYS A 563 -40.82 32.37 30.16
C LYS A 563 -40.76 31.38 28.95
N LEU A 564 -40.95 31.86 27.72
CA LEU A 564 -40.81 31.09 26.52
C LEU A 564 -39.34 30.68 26.25
N LEU A 565 -38.39 31.57 26.51
CA LEU A 565 -36.96 31.29 26.39
C LEU A 565 -36.50 30.28 27.45
N GLU A 566 -37.01 30.39 28.68
CA GLU A 566 -36.72 29.45 29.77
C GLU A 566 -37.29 28.06 29.46
N LYS A 567 -38.52 27.95 28.95
CA LYS A 567 -39.09 26.69 28.47
C LYS A 567 -38.27 26.07 27.31
N GLN A 568 -37.82 26.86 26.36
CA GLN A 568 -36.95 26.41 25.28
C GLN A 568 -35.62 25.89 25.82
N LYS A 569 -35.00 26.57 26.77
CA LYS A 569 -33.76 26.16 27.43
C LYS A 569 -33.93 24.86 28.21
N ALA A 570 -35.03 24.70 28.97
CA ALA A 570 -35.35 23.48 29.68
C ALA A 570 -35.63 22.30 28.74
N GLY A 571 -36.37 22.55 27.63
CA GLY A 571 -36.61 21.53 26.59
C GLY A 571 -35.32 21.03 25.93
N LYS A 572 -34.38 21.94 25.61
CA LYS A 572 -33.06 21.58 25.06
C LYS A 572 -32.23 20.73 26.03
N LYS A 573 -32.28 21.09 27.34
CA LYS A 573 -31.58 20.33 28.39
C LYS A 573 -32.12 18.87 28.50
N ARG A 574 -33.43 18.67 28.38
CA ARG A 574 -34.04 17.34 28.36
C ARG A 574 -33.67 16.56 27.11
N MET A 575 -33.70 17.19 25.91
CA MET A 575 -33.31 16.53 24.66
C MET A 575 -31.85 16.10 24.67
N LYS A 576 -30.96 16.90 25.26
CA LYS A 576 -29.54 16.54 25.43
C LYS A 576 -29.33 15.29 26.32
N GLN A 577 -30.23 15.03 27.29
CA GLN A 577 -30.16 13.86 28.18
C GLN A 577 -30.66 12.57 27.52
N VAL A 578 -31.42 12.65 26.43
CA VAL A 578 -32.09 11.51 25.78
C VAL A 578 -31.54 11.23 24.37
N GLY A 579 -30.91 12.22 23.72
CA GLY A 579 -30.45 12.10 22.33
C GLY A 579 -28.99 11.68 22.23
N SER A 580 -28.73 10.60 21.48
CA SER A 580 -27.39 10.33 20.94
C SER A 580 -27.05 11.34 19.83
N VAL A 581 -25.79 11.75 19.73
CA VAL A 581 -25.33 12.59 18.62
C VAL A 581 -24.93 11.67 17.49
N GLU A 582 -25.56 11.84 16.34
CA GLU A 582 -25.17 11.16 15.12
C GLU A 582 -23.88 11.79 14.59
N ILE A 583 -22.83 10.97 14.48
CA ILE A 583 -21.51 11.38 13.99
C ILE A 583 -21.43 10.94 12.54
N PRO A 584 -21.36 11.86 11.56
CA PRO A 584 -21.25 11.47 10.16
C PRO A 584 -19.89 10.82 9.87
N GLN A 585 -19.83 10.00 8.84
CA GLN A 585 -18.63 9.25 8.43
C GLN A 585 -17.44 10.18 8.17
N GLU A 586 -17.70 11.33 7.55
CA GLU A 586 -16.67 12.33 7.24
C GLU A 586 -15.97 12.88 8.49
N ALA A 587 -16.62 12.82 9.66
CA ALA A 587 -16.01 13.25 10.91
C ALA A 587 -14.88 12.31 11.37
N PHE A 588 -14.93 11.02 11.04
CA PHE A 588 -13.84 10.07 11.31
C PHE A 588 -12.64 10.34 10.42
N LEU A 589 -12.86 10.78 9.18
CA LEU A 589 -11.82 11.17 8.24
C LEU A 589 -11.24 12.57 8.51
N ALA A 590 -11.93 13.41 9.29
CA ALA A 590 -11.48 14.77 9.62
C ALA A 590 -10.13 14.79 10.33
N ILE A 591 -9.78 13.72 11.06
CA ILE A 591 -8.48 13.57 11.74
C ILE A 591 -7.33 13.45 10.72
N LEU A 592 -7.60 12.85 9.54
CA LEU A 592 -6.62 12.66 8.47
C LEU A 592 -6.29 13.96 7.72
N GLN A 593 -7.25 14.88 7.66
CA GLN A 593 -7.18 16.08 6.84
C GLN A 593 -6.68 17.32 7.60
N VAL A 594 -6.05 17.16 8.77
CA VAL A 594 -5.54 18.30 9.54
C VAL A 594 -4.39 18.96 8.78
N GLU A 595 -4.64 20.15 8.25
CA GLU A 595 -3.61 21.03 7.68
C GLU A 595 -2.84 21.73 8.81
N ASP A 596 -1.52 21.53 8.87
CA ASP A 596 -0.66 22.45 9.63
C ASP A 596 -0.59 23.77 8.86
N LYS A 597 -1.18 24.82 9.39
CA LYS A 597 -1.08 26.20 8.86
C LYS A 597 0.24 26.82 9.25
#